data_e8c6c1cc06034b42c259db5f68e33dda
#
_entry.id   e8c6c1cc06034b42c259db5f68e33dda
#
_cell.length_a   1.000
_cell.length_b   1.000
_cell.length_c   1.000
_cell.angle_alpha   90.00
_cell.angle_beta   90.00
_cell.angle_gamma   90.00
#
_symmetry.space_group_name_H-M   'P 1'
#
loop_
_entity.id
_entity.type
_entity.pdbx_description
1 polymer ?
#
loop_
_entity_poly.entity_id
_entity_poly.type
_entity_poly.pdbx_seq_one_letter_code
_entity_poly.pdbx_strand_id
1 'polypeptide(L)'
;EYSQGIAEVKNYNLVNRSAKKLSKAIEGKSQLDTKMTLVTSPYIALQGMVTKLTGLFTGLFSIYFYLNGSMELLVTIMMIVSGFMIYENLDGVGSFSSLLRIVDLSVDMVNQVLAIQPMDISGQDIEPKSSQIELRDVGFSYGNKKIIDQVSLTIPEKKTTALVGPSGSGKTTLCNLIARFWDVDQGSISLDGHDVRDYSYDSLIRNFSFVFQSVYLFEDTIANNIRFGKPEASQEEVIEAAKKAACHDFILSLPDGYDTKIGEQHGWRGLRIMALFHSSQYRHGKLYRFDWPYPSQR
;
A
#
# COMPACT_ATOMS: atom_id res chain seq x y z
N GLU A 1 -0.80 6.82 -10.37
CA GLU A 1 -1.26 5.99 -11.50
C GLU A 1 -0.64 6.48 -12.83
N TYR A 2 -0.80 7.75 -13.24
CA TYR A 2 -0.23 8.27 -14.49
C TYR A 2 1.30 8.32 -14.50
N SER A 3 1.94 8.62 -13.38
CA SER A 3 3.40 8.63 -13.27
C SER A 3 4.01 7.23 -13.38
N GLN A 4 3.30 6.21 -12.92
CA GLN A 4 3.71 4.81 -13.03
C GLN A 4 3.51 4.23 -14.43
N GLY A 5 2.46 4.68 -15.16
CA GLY A 5 2.13 4.24 -16.52
C GLY A 5 2.66 5.11 -17.65
N ILE A 6 3.61 6.02 -17.39
CA ILE A 6 4.07 7.01 -18.40
C ILE A 6 4.81 6.34 -19.58
N ALA A 7 5.43 5.19 -19.34
CA ALA A 7 6.11 4.41 -20.37
C ALA A 7 5.12 3.81 -21.37
N GLU A 8 4.01 3.24 -20.88
CA GLU A 8 2.93 2.70 -21.69
C GLU A 8 2.21 3.81 -22.48
N VAL A 9 1.94 4.94 -21.81
CA VAL A 9 1.32 6.11 -22.45
C VAL A 9 2.17 6.62 -23.63
N LYS A 10 3.50 6.63 -23.51
CA LYS A 10 4.43 6.98 -24.58
C LYS A 10 4.44 5.94 -25.69
N ASN A 11 4.51 4.64 -25.34
CA ASN A 11 4.57 3.55 -26.31
C ASN A 11 3.33 3.50 -27.25
N TYR A 12 2.16 3.79 -26.71
CA TYR A 12 0.91 3.78 -27.48
C TYR A 12 0.54 5.14 -28.06
N ASN A 13 1.41 6.17 -27.95
CA ASN A 13 1.16 7.53 -28.40
C ASN A 13 -0.18 8.13 -27.89
N LEU A 14 -0.57 7.72 -26.66
CA LEU A 14 -1.81 8.12 -25.99
C LEU A 14 -1.67 9.43 -25.19
N VAL A 15 -0.58 10.13 -25.35
CA VAL A 15 -0.27 11.38 -24.62
C VAL A 15 -1.46 12.36 -24.63
N ASN A 16 -2.08 12.56 -25.81
CA ASN A 16 -3.22 13.46 -25.94
C ASN A 16 -4.50 12.97 -25.25
N ARG A 17 -4.75 11.67 -25.22
CA ARG A 17 -5.99 11.09 -24.65
C ARG A 17 -5.90 10.98 -23.13
N SER A 18 -4.74 10.58 -22.63
CA SER A 18 -4.46 10.51 -21.19
C SER A 18 -4.31 11.91 -20.60
N ALA A 19 -3.65 12.83 -21.30
CA ALA A 19 -3.54 14.22 -20.90
C ALA A 19 -4.92 14.89 -20.79
N LYS A 20 -5.88 14.60 -21.68
CA LYS A 20 -7.25 15.16 -21.59
C LYS A 20 -7.99 14.71 -20.32
N LYS A 21 -7.85 13.45 -19.89
CA LYS A 21 -8.47 12.97 -18.65
C LYS A 21 -7.84 13.65 -17.42
N LEU A 22 -6.51 13.74 -17.40
CA LEU A 22 -5.77 14.41 -16.33
C LEU A 22 -6.11 15.90 -16.28
N SER A 23 -6.09 16.59 -17.43
CA SER A 23 -6.47 18.01 -17.55
C SER A 23 -7.89 18.23 -17.03
N LYS A 24 -8.85 17.40 -17.43
CA LYS A 24 -10.23 17.50 -16.95
C LYS A 24 -10.36 17.28 -15.43
N ALA A 25 -9.56 16.38 -14.86
CA ALA A 25 -9.54 16.17 -13.41
C ALA A 25 -8.91 17.36 -12.67
N ILE A 26 -7.83 17.93 -13.21
CA ILE A 26 -7.18 19.14 -12.68
C ILE A 26 -8.13 20.35 -12.79
N GLU A 27 -8.76 20.54 -13.93
CA GLU A 27 -9.75 21.59 -14.13
C GLU A 27 -10.94 21.46 -13.16
N GLY A 28 -11.46 20.24 -12.99
CA GLY A 28 -12.55 19.97 -12.04
C GLY A 28 -12.16 20.31 -10.59
N LYS A 29 -10.94 19.92 -10.18
CA LYS A 29 -10.42 20.31 -8.86
C LYS A 29 -10.24 21.83 -8.74
N SER A 30 -9.62 22.46 -9.73
CA SER A 30 -9.41 23.90 -9.75
C SER A 30 -10.73 24.68 -9.69
N GLN A 31 -11.77 24.24 -10.40
CA GLN A 31 -13.11 24.84 -10.33
C GLN A 31 -13.73 24.73 -8.95
N LEU A 32 -13.59 23.55 -8.29
CA LEU A 32 -14.07 23.35 -6.92
C LEU A 32 -13.32 24.25 -5.93
N ASP A 33 -12.01 24.30 -6.02
CA ASP A 33 -11.16 25.14 -5.17
C ASP A 33 -11.50 26.64 -5.37
N THR A 34 -11.67 27.06 -6.62
CA THR A 34 -12.09 28.43 -6.94
C THR A 34 -13.48 28.75 -6.39
N LYS A 35 -14.43 27.82 -6.55
CA LYS A 35 -15.79 27.99 -6.01
C LYS A 35 -15.78 28.07 -4.48
N MET A 36 -15.02 27.22 -3.82
CA MET A 36 -14.88 27.28 -2.36
C MET A 36 -14.26 28.60 -1.92
N THR A 37 -13.20 29.05 -2.59
CA THR A 37 -12.55 30.33 -2.29
C THR A 37 -13.53 31.51 -2.49
N LEU A 38 -14.27 31.54 -3.58
CA LEU A 38 -15.27 32.61 -3.84
C LEU A 38 -16.39 32.63 -2.80
N VAL A 39 -16.80 31.48 -2.26
CA VAL A 39 -17.82 31.39 -1.22
C VAL A 39 -17.27 31.82 0.14
N THR A 40 -16.06 31.41 0.48
CA THR A 40 -15.47 31.64 1.82
C THR A 40 -14.79 33.00 1.94
N SER A 41 -14.22 33.54 0.85
CA SER A 41 -13.49 34.83 0.82
C SER A 41 -14.29 36.02 1.36
N PRO A 42 -15.57 36.20 1.02
CA PRO A 42 -16.36 37.32 1.56
C PRO A 42 -16.54 37.27 3.06
N TYR A 43 -16.70 36.05 3.62
CA TYR A 43 -16.85 35.88 5.07
C TYR A 43 -15.55 36.18 5.81
N ILE A 44 -14.41 35.72 5.28
CA ILE A 44 -13.08 36.03 5.83
C ILE A 44 -12.80 37.55 5.74
N ALA A 45 -13.13 38.18 4.59
CA ALA A 45 -12.95 39.60 4.44
C ALA A 45 -13.84 40.40 5.41
N LEU A 46 -15.10 39.98 5.60
CA LEU A 46 -16.01 40.63 6.54
C LEU A 46 -15.51 40.47 7.99
N GLN A 47 -15.06 39.28 8.38
CA GLN A 47 -14.46 39.06 9.68
C GLN A 47 -13.26 39.97 9.91
N GLY A 48 -12.31 40.02 8.97
CA GLY A 48 -11.13 40.87 9.08
C GLY A 48 -11.49 42.38 9.09
N MET A 49 -12.56 42.77 8.43
CA MET A 49 -13.05 44.17 8.48
C MET A 49 -13.61 44.49 9.87
N VAL A 50 -14.42 43.62 10.44
CA VAL A 50 -15.02 43.82 11.78
C VAL A 50 -13.92 43.85 12.85
N THR A 51 -12.94 42.94 12.78
CA THR A 51 -11.82 42.94 13.76
C THR A 51 -10.97 44.19 13.69
N LYS A 52 -10.68 44.73 12.49
CA LYS A 52 -9.95 45.99 12.30
C LYS A 52 -10.75 47.22 12.76
N LEU A 53 -12.05 47.23 12.55
CA LEU A 53 -12.92 48.30 13.02
C LEU A 53 -12.97 48.33 14.54
N THR A 54 -13.03 47.23 15.23
CA THR A 54 -12.99 47.20 16.70
C THR A 54 -11.68 47.75 17.24
N GLY A 55 -10.54 47.43 16.64
CA GLY A 55 -9.24 48.03 16.98
C GLY A 55 -9.25 49.57 16.79
N LEU A 56 -9.80 50.03 15.68
CA LEU A 56 -9.94 51.47 15.39
C LEU A 56 -10.82 52.16 16.45
N PHE A 57 -11.98 51.60 16.80
CA PHE A 57 -12.85 52.16 17.84
C PHE A 57 -12.18 52.17 19.22
N THR A 58 -11.47 51.10 19.59
CA THR A 58 -10.69 51.09 20.84
C THR A 58 -9.66 52.20 20.90
N GLY A 59 -8.97 52.44 19.78
CA GLY A 59 -8.02 53.54 19.67
C GLY A 59 -8.68 54.90 19.81
N LEU A 60 -9.78 55.16 19.07
CA LEU A 60 -10.51 56.41 19.14
C LEU A 60 -11.08 56.73 20.52
N PHE A 61 -11.68 55.74 21.18
CA PHE A 61 -12.19 55.88 22.55
C PHE A 61 -11.06 56.14 23.54
N SER A 62 -9.92 55.48 23.40
CA SER A 62 -8.75 55.70 24.26
C SER A 62 -8.22 57.13 24.13
N ILE A 63 -8.14 57.65 22.92
CA ILE A 63 -7.74 59.07 22.66
C ILE A 63 -8.77 60.03 23.24
N TYR A 64 -10.08 59.76 23.05
CA TYR A 64 -11.15 60.60 23.61
C TYR A 64 -11.06 60.69 25.14
N PHE A 65 -10.85 59.57 25.89
CA PHE A 65 -10.70 59.58 27.33
C PHE A 65 -9.42 60.26 27.79
N TYR A 66 -8.33 60.17 27.02
CA TYR A 66 -7.10 60.92 27.28
C TYR A 66 -7.34 62.44 27.20
N LEU A 67 -7.98 62.89 26.13
CA LEU A 67 -8.27 64.32 25.92
C LEU A 67 -9.21 64.91 26.99
N ASN A 68 -10.11 64.08 27.52
CA ASN A 68 -10.99 64.50 28.65
C ASN A 68 -10.30 64.39 30.02
N GLY A 69 -8.99 64.07 30.09
CA GLY A 69 -8.26 63.97 31.34
C GLY A 69 -8.60 62.74 32.20
N SER A 70 -9.37 61.80 31.64
CA SER A 70 -9.81 60.57 32.35
C SER A 70 -8.83 59.43 32.24
N MET A 71 -7.80 59.55 31.41
CA MET A 71 -6.81 58.48 31.15
C MET A 71 -5.42 59.08 30.97
N GLU A 72 -4.40 58.40 31.51
CA GLU A 72 -3.02 58.82 31.35
C GLU A 72 -2.47 58.41 29.96
N LEU A 73 -1.49 59.18 29.45
CA LEU A 73 -0.88 58.95 28.13
C LEU A 73 -0.34 57.53 27.98
N LEU A 74 0.34 56.99 28.98
CA LEU A 74 0.91 55.66 28.97
C LEU A 74 -0.18 54.59 28.75
N VAL A 75 -1.27 54.70 29.52
CA VAL A 75 -2.42 53.77 29.45
C VAL A 75 -3.09 53.87 28.09
N THR A 76 -3.23 55.05 27.54
CA THR A 76 -3.80 55.31 26.19
C THR A 76 -2.97 54.55 25.11
N ILE A 77 -1.65 54.68 25.15
CA ILE A 77 -0.75 54.01 24.23
C ILE A 77 -0.89 52.48 24.38
N MET A 78 -0.90 51.99 25.63
CA MET A 78 -1.09 50.55 25.89
C MET A 78 -2.42 50.01 25.35
N MET A 79 -3.51 50.76 25.51
CA MET A 79 -4.84 50.37 24.99
C MET A 79 -4.88 50.35 23.49
N ILE A 80 -4.26 51.31 22.80
CA ILE A 80 -4.17 51.28 21.33
C ILE A 80 -3.39 50.04 20.85
N VAL A 81 -2.19 49.82 21.42
CA VAL A 81 -1.37 48.66 21.03
C VAL A 81 -2.08 47.34 21.33
N SER A 82 -2.68 47.20 22.51
CA SER A 82 -3.42 46.00 22.89
C SER A 82 -4.63 45.73 21.99
N GLY A 83 -5.35 46.80 21.60
CA GLY A 83 -6.49 46.70 20.69
C GLY A 83 -6.12 46.06 19.35
N PHE A 84 -4.98 46.44 18.79
CA PHE A 84 -4.51 45.83 17.56
C PHE A 84 -3.97 44.40 17.76
N MET A 85 -3.18 44.17 18.81
CA MET A 85 -2.57 42.85 19.07
C MET A 85 -3.59 41.75 19.39
N ILE A 86 -4.67 42.08 20.13
CA ILE A 86 -5.70 41.07 20.46
C ILE A 86 -6.41 40.58 19.22
N TYR A 87 -6.72 41.49 18.29
CA TYR A 87 -7.47 41.15 17.12
C TYR A 87 -6.63 40.44 16.03
N GLU A 88 -5.32 40.69 15.97
CA GLU A 88 -4.40 39.95 15.11
C GLU A 88 -4.33 38.47 15.49
N ASN A 89 -4.37 38.16 16.78
CA ASN A 89 -4.43 36.76 17.25
C ASN A 89 -5.77 36.07 16.93
N LEU A 90 -6.87 36.79 16.88
CA LEU A 90 -8.17 36.23 16.51
C LEU A 90 -8.25 35.78 15.03
N ASP A 91 -7.56 36.46 14.12
CA ASP A 91 -7.46 36.04 12.72
C ASP A 91 -6.72 34.70 12.58
N GLY A 92 -5.79 34.39 13.49
CA GLY A 92 -5.11 33.10 13.57
C GLY A 92 -6.04 31.92 13.90
N VAL A 93 -7.09 32.14 14.69
CA VAL A 93 -8.03 31.08 15.11
C VAL A 93 -8.76 30.45 13.93
N GLY A 94 -9.13 31.25 12.92
CA GLY A 94 -9.75 30.75 11.69
C GLY A 94 -8.84 29.79 10.92
N SER A 95 -7.55 30.08 10.85
CA SER A 95 -6.55 29.22 10.21
C SER A 95 -6.36 27.90 10.98
N PHE A 96 -6.33 27.96 12.33
CA PHE A 96 -6.28 26.77 13.17
C PHE A 96 -7.49 25.85 13.02
N SER A 97 -8.69 26.41 12.86
CA SER A 97 -9.91 25.61 12.61
C SER A 97 -9.83 24.81 11.30
N SER A 98 -9.23 25.40 10.27
CA SER A 98 -9.00 24.68 9.00
C SER A 98 -7.98 23.56 9.14
N LEU A 99 -6.93 23.77 9.94
CA LEU A 99 -5.90 22.79 10.21
C LEU A 99 -6.44 21.62 11.04
N LEU A 100 -7.27 21.90 12.07
CA LEU A 100 -7.94 20.86 12.86
C LEU A 100 -8.83 19.97 11.99
N ARG A 101 -9.55 20.54 11.01
CA ARG A 101 -10.36 19.74 10.08
C ARG A 101 -9.52 18.79 9.22
N ILE A 102 -8.32 19.20 8.80
CA ILE A 102 -7.39 18.32 8.07
C ILE A 102 -6.90 17.19 8.98
N VAL A 103 -6.61 17.50 10.25
CA VAL A 103 -6.21 16.50 11.24
C VAL A 103 -7.34 15.49 11.47
N ASP A 104 -8.58 15.95 11.67
CA ASP A 104 -9.75 15.07 11.86
C ASP A 104 -9.93 14.11 10.66
N LEU A 105 -9.85 14.63 9.43
CA LEU A 105 -9.93 13.78 8.23
C LEU A 105 -8.78 12.76 8.16
N SER A 106 -7.59 13.15 8.58
CA SER A 106 -6.43 12.24 8.61
C SER A 106 -6.60 11.15 9.68
N VAL A 107 -7.11 11.53 10.86
CA VAL A 107 -7.43 10.59 11.94
C VAL A 107 -8.55 9.62 11.52
N ASP A 108 -9.58 10.11 10.84
CA ASP A 108 -10.65 9.25 10.31
C ASP A 108 -10.13 8.23 9.30
N MET A 109 -9.22 8.63 8.40
CA MET A 109 -8.57 7.69 7.47
C MET A 109 -7.75 6.62 8.20
N VAL A 110 -6.98 7.01 9.22
CA VAL A 110 -6.22 6.06 10.06
C VAL A 110 -7.16 5.12 10.79
N ASN A 111 -8.23 5.65 11.41
CA ASN A 111 -9.22 4.85 12.12
C ASN A 111 -9.94 3.86 11.18
N GLN A 112 -10.24 4.25 9.95
CA GLN A 112 -10.81 3.33 8.96
C GLN A 112 -9.86 2.16 8.66
N VAL A 113 -8.56 2.40 8.55
CA VAL A 113 -7.57 1.33 8.34
C VAL A 113 -7.45 0.45 9.58
N LEU A 114 -7.42 1.05 10.78
CA LEU A 114 -7.35 0.31 12.04
C LEU A 114 -8.62 -0.48 12.37
N ALA A 115 -9.77 -0.06 11.83
CA ALA A 115 -11.04 -0.77 11.99
C ALA A 115 -11.15 -2.03 11.11
N ILE A 116 -10.24 -2.21 10.14
CA ILE A 116 -10.17 -3.44 9.35
C ILE A 116 -9.79 -4.58 10.31
N GLN A 117 -10.67 -5.54 10.47
CA GLN A 117 -10.37 -6.72 11.28
C GLN A 117 -9.30 -7.54 10.57
N PRO A 118 -8.15 -7.79 11.23
CA PRO A 118 -7.15 -8.67 10.67
C PRO A 118 -7.72 -10.09 10.55
N MET A 119 -7.22 -10.84 9.58
CA MET A 119 -7.52 -12.26 9.46
C MET A 119 -7.10 -12.98 10.75
N ASP A 120 -7.91 -13.93 11.21
CA ASP A 120 -7.53 -14.77 12.33
C ASP A 120 -6.36 -15.68 11.93
N ILE A 121 -5.20 -15.41 12.50
CA ILE A 121 -3.97 -16.18 12.28
C ILE A 121 -3.69 -17.16 13.41
N SER A 122 -4.57 -17.23 14.40
CA SER A 122 -4.50 -18.21 15.49
C SER A 122 -4.78 -19.61 14.97
N GLY A 123 -4.28 -20.61 15.64
CA GLY A 123 -4.47 -22.01 15.28
C GLY A 123 -3.44 -22.87 15.97
N GLN A 124 -3.41 -24.14 15.60
CA GLN A 124 -2.50 -25.10 16.17
C GLN A 124 -1.22 -25.23 15.33
N ASP A 125 -0.10 -25.51 15.96
CA ASP A 125 1.14 -25.84 15.25
C ASP A 125 1.06 -27.30 14.77
N ILE A 126 0.46 -27.48 13.58
CA ILE A 126 0.24 -28.79 12.97
C ILE A 126 1.34 -29.05 11.94
N GLU A 127 2.00 -30.19 12.06
CA GLU A 127 2.94 -30.68 11.07
C GLU A 127 2.27 -31.72 10.17
N PRO A 128 1.94 -31.39 8.89
CA PRO A 128 1.25 -32.32 8.01
C PRO A 128 2.17 -33.48 7.59
N LYS A 129 1.65 -34.69 7.61
CA LYS A 129 2.34 -35.92 7.18
C LYS A 129 2.25 -36.09 5.66
N SER A 130 1.17 -35.60 5.04
CA SER A 130 0.94 -35.61 3.61
C SER A 130 0.81 -34.18 3.07
N SER A 131 1.14 -34.00 1.83
CA SER A 131 0.98 -32.74 1.12
C SER A 131 -0.25 -32.71 0.21
N GLN A 132 -1.21 -33.61 0.44
CA GLN A 132 -2.46 -33.63 -0.27
C GLN A 132 -3.31 -32.42 0.13
N ILE A 133 -3.83 -31.69 -0.86
CA ILE A 133 -4.73 -30.56 -0.66
C ILE A 133 -6.08 -30.91 -1.24
N GLU A 134 -7.14 -30.64 -0.48
CA GLU A 134 -8.52 -30.86 -0.93
C GLU A 134 -9.32 -29.57 -0.79
N LEU A 135 -10.03 -29.22 -1.82
CA LEU A 135 -10.98 -28.11 -1.87
C LEU A 135 -12.37 -28.68 -1.96
N ARG A 136 -13.31 -28.21 -1.12
CA ARG A 136 -14.71 -28.64 -1.12
C ARG A 136 -15.62 -27.43 -1.20
N ASP A 137 -16.34 -27.31 -2.31
CA ASP A 137 -17.36 -26.29 -2.59
C ASP A 137 -16.89 -24.87 -2.28
N VAL A 138 -15.63 -24.58 -2.66
CA VAL A 138 -14.97 -23.31 -2.35
C VAL A 138 -15.60 -22.18 -3.14
N GLY A 139 -16.07 -21.15 -2.43
CA GLY A 139 -16.53 -19.89 -2.98
C GLY A 139 -15.76 -18.72 -2.39
N PHE A 140 -15.46 -17.72 -3.24
CA PHE A 140 -14.73 -16.53 -2.81
C PHE A 140 -15.04 -15.31 -3.67
N SER A 141 -15.11 -14.14 -3.03
CA SER A 141 -15.37 -12.85 -3.67
C SER A 141 -14.39 -11.78 -3.18
N TYR A 142 -13.92 -10.91 -4.08
CA TYR A 142 -13.29 -9.67 -3.68
C TYR A 142 -14.35 -8.57 -3.56
N GLY A 143 -14.73 -8.24 -2.33
CA GLY A 143 -15.86 -7.35 -2.06
C GLY A 143 -17.14 -7.90 -2.69
N ASN A 144 -17.78 -7.15 -3.59
CA ASN A 144 -19.04 -7.59 -4.22
C ASN A 144 -18.83 -8.43 -5.50
N LYS A 145 -17.57 -8.70 -5.90
CA LYS A 145 -17.29 -9.44 -7.13
C LYS A 145 -16.92 -10.87 -6.83
N LYS A 146 -17.82 -11.82 -7.16
CA LYS A 146 -17.56 -13.25 -7.07
C LYS A 146 -16.50 -13.68 -8.09
N ILE A 147 -15.47 -14.38 -7.61
CA ILE A 147 -14.32 -14.83 -8.43
C ILE A 147 -14.28 -16.35 -8.50
N ILE A 148 -14.51 -17.03 -7.37
CA ILE A 148 -14.53 -18.48 -7.28
C ILE A 148 -15.96 -18.89 -6.88
N ASP A 149 -16.51 -19.89 -7.56
CA ASP A 149 -17.86 -20.36 -7.36
C ASP A 149 -17.88 -21.89 -7.29
N GLN A 150 -18.14 -22.44 -6.11
CA GLN A 150 -18.34 -23.87 -5.83
C GLN A 150 -17.26 -24.78 -6.46
N VAL A 151 -15.98 -24.42 -6.27
CA VAL A 151 -14.89 -25.22 -6.81
C VAL A 151 -14.54 -26.33 -5.84
N SER A 152 -14.60 -27.57 -6.34
CA SER A 152 -14.15 -28.76 -5.63
C SER A 152 -13.08 -29.48 -6.44
N LEU A 153 -11.90 -29.72 -5.85
CA LEU A 153 -10.81 -30.43 -6.50
C LEU A 153 -9.86 -31.01 -5.46
N THR A 154 -9.12 -32.04 -5.85
CA THR A 154 -8.05 -32.62 -5.03
C THR A 154 -6.72 -32.49 -5.75
N ILE A 155 -5.71 -31.96 -5.07
CA ILE A 155 -4.33 -31.89 -5.50
C ILE A 155 -3.57 -33.03 -4.79
N PRO A 156 -3.23 -34.10 -5.48
CA PRO A 156 -2.61 -35.25 -4.85
C PRO A 156 -1.15 -34.99 -4.50
N GLU A 157 -0.68 -35.64 -3.45
CA GLU A 157 0.72 -35.57 -3.02
C GLU A 157 1.68 -36.04 -4.14
N LYS A 158 2.84 -35.40 -4.23
CA LYS A 158 3.95 -35.76 -5.16
C LYS A 158 3.56 -35.78 -6.65
N LYS A 159 2.50 -35.07 -7.02
CA LYS A 159 2.08 -34.93 -8.43
C LYS A 159 2.05 -33.47 -8.83
N THR A 160 2.22 -33.22 -10.13
CA THR A 160 2.05 -31.89 -10.71
C THR A 160 0.60 -31.76 -11.17
N THR A 161 -0.07 -30.71 -10.69
CA THR A 161 -1.42 -30.33 -11.09
C THR A 161 -1.38 -29.02 -11.85
N ALA A 162 -1.97 -28.96 -13.04
CA ALA A 162 -2.05 -27.74 -13.83
C ALA A 162 -3.46 -27.15 -13.77
N LEU A 163 -3.57 -25.87 -13.38
CA LEU A 163 -4.80 -25.09 -13.46
C LEU A 163 -4.85 -24.35 -14.79
N VAL A 164 -5.79 -24.72 -15.68
CA VAL A 164 -5.92 -24.18 -17.03
C VAL A 164 -7.20 -23.36 -17.15
N GLY A 165 -7.15 -22.28 -17.88
CA GLY A 165 -8.33 -21.42 -18.12
C GLY A 165 -7.95 -20.04 -18.65
N PRO A 166 -8.92 -19.24 -19.13
CA PRO A 166 -8.68 -17.91 -19.67
C PRO A 166 -8.13 -16.94 -18.62
N SER A 167 -7.61 -15.80 -19.07
CA SER A 167 -7.19 -14.73 -18.14
C SER A 167 -8.39 -14.25 -17.33
N GLY A 168 -8.19 -14.05 -16.02
CA GLY A 168 -9.25 -13.62 -15.12
C GLY A 168 -10.18 -14.74 -14.59
N SER A 169 -9.93 -16.02 -14.92
CA SER A 169 -10.75 -17.16 -14.43
C SER A 169 -10.48 -17.56 -12.97
N GLY A 170 -9.76 -16.76 -12.19
CA GLY A 170 -9.55 -17.00 -10.77
C GLY A 170 -8.39 -17.94 -10.41
N LYS A 171 -7.56 -18.39 -11.37
CA LYS A 171 -6.44 -19.33 -11.08
C LYS A 171 -5.49 -18.84 -9.99
N THR A 172 -5.03 -17.61 -10.12
CA THR A 172 -4.15 -16.98 -9.10
C THR A 172 -4.87 -16.82 -7.76
N THR A 173 -6.15 -16.44 -7.80
CA THR A 173 -6.97 -16.34 -6.59
C THR A 173 -7.08 -17.70 -5.89
N LEU A 174 -7.31 -18.78 -6.66
CA LEU A 174 -7.38 -20.12 -6.07
C LEU A 174 -6.06 -20.54 -5.41
N CYS A 175 -4.91 -20.24 -6.04
CA CYS A 175 -3.60 -20.51 -5.44
C CYS A 175 -3.40 -19.70 -4.13
N ASN A 176 -3.83 -18.45 -4.12
CA ASN A 176 -3.75 -17.59 -2.93
C ASN A 176 -4.66 -18.08 -1.79
N LEU A 177 -5.85 -18.61 -2.13
CA LEU A 177 -6.75 -19.22 -1.14
C LEU A 177 -6.19 -20.50 -0.55
N ILE A 178 -5.53 -21.34 -1.35
CA ILE A 178 -4.86 -22.55 -0.89
C ILE A 178 -3.78 -22.20 0.17
N ALA A 179 -3.08 -21.10 -0.01
CA ALA A 179 -2.09 -20.60 0.95
C ALA A 179 -2.68 -19.77 2.07
N ARG A 180 -4.00 -19.63 2.09
CA ARG A 180 -4.68 -18.82 3.10
C ARG A 180 -4.19 -17.37 3.15
N PHE A 181 -3.96 -16.73 1.98
CA PHE A 181 -3.79 -15.28 1.94
C PHE A 181 -5.11 -14.54 2.18
N TRP A 182 -6.22 -15.24 1.97
CA TRP A 182 -7.60 -14.88 2.36
C TRP A 182 -8.34 -16.13 2.80
N ASP A 183 -9.26 -16.00 3.73
CA ASP A 183 -10.18 -17.07 4.07
C ASP A 183 -11.27 -17.18 3.00
N VAL A 184 -11.80 -18.38 2.78
CA VAL A 184 -12.87 -18.62 1.81
C VAL A 184 -14.21 -18.13 2.39
N ASP A 185 -15.08 -17.60 1.51
CA ASP A 185 -16.44 -17.19 1.91
C ASP A 185 -17.35 -18.40 2.15
N GLN A 186 -17.14 -19.48 1.37
CA GLN A 186 -17.91 -20.71 1.45
C GLN A 186 -16.98 -21.90 1.21
N GLY A 187 -17.38 -23.06 1.75
CA GLY A 187 -16.64 -24.30 1.61
C GLY A 187 -15.42 -24.38 2.53
N SER A 188 -14.50 -25.25 2.19
CA SER A 188 -13.28 -25.48 2.96
C SER A 188 -12.12 -25.87 2.09
N ILE A 189 -10.91 -25.55 2.56
CA ILE A 189 -9.64 -26.01 1.97
C ILE A 189 -8.90 -26.76 3.07
N SER A 190 -8.44 -27.96 2.78
CA SER A 190 -7.71 -28.78 3.75
C SER A 190 -6.35 -29.20 3.22
N LEU A 191 -5.36 -29.26 4.11
CA LEU A 191 -4.04 -29.82 3.90
C LEU A 191 -3.89 -31.04 4.83
N ASP A 192 -3.58 -32.19 4.27
CA ASP A 192 -3.51 -33.45 5.03
C ASP A 192 -4.78 -33.76 5.86
N GLY A 193 -5.96 -33.42 5.33
CA GLY A 193 -7.27 -33.63 5.99
C GLY A 193 -7.62 -32.60 7.07
N HIS A 194 -6.73 -31.70 7.47
CA HIS A 194 -7.00 -30.61 8.39
C HIS A 194 -7.35 -29.34 7.62
N ASP A 195 -8.38 -28.61 8.06
CA ASP A 195 -8.73 -27.31 7.46
C ASP A 195 -7.55 -26.34 7.60
N VAL A 196 -7.25 -25.57 6.56
CA VAL A 196 -6.13 -24.59 6.60
C VAL A 196 -6.33 -23.52 7.68
N ARG A 197 -7.56 -23.35 8.18
CA ARG A 197 -7.90 -22.44 9.28
C ARG A 197 -7.52 -22.98 10.65
N ASP A 198 -7.36 -24.30 10.78
CA ASP A 198 -6.95 -24.95 12.04
C ASP A 198 -5.45 -24.83 12.30
N TYR A 199 -4.67 -24.57 11.25
CA TYR A 199 -3.23 -24.33 11.38
C TYR A 199 -2.95 -22.92 11.93
N SER A 200 -1.93 -22.79 12.79
CA SER A 200 -1.30 -21.49 12.98
C SER A 200 -0.74 -21.01 11.64
N TYR A 201 -0.81 -19.70 11.36
CA TYR A 201 -0.38 -19.19 10.06
C TYR A 201 1.07 -19.55 9.74
N ASP A 202 1.97 -19.46 10.72
CA ASP A 202 3.39 -19.84 10.56
C ASP A 202 3.56 -21.32 10.23
N SER A 203 2.80 -22.20 10.89
CA SER A 203 2.82 -23.63 10.62
C SER A 203 2.31 -23.94 9.20
N LEU A 204 1.23 -23.27 8.76
CA LEU A 204 0.69 -23.44 7.42
C LEU A 204 1.67 -22.98 6.34
N ILE A 205 2.18 -21.76 6.44
CA ILE A 205 3.02 -21.13 5.41
C ILE A 205 4.37 -21.87 5.26
N ARG A 206 4.88 -22.50 6.31
CA ARG A 206 6.09 -23.35 6.21
C ARG A 206 5.95 -24.49 5.19
N ASN A 207 4.73 -24.89 4.86
CA ASN A 207 4.48 -25.97 3.90
C ASN A 207 4.31 -25.49 2.47
N PHE A 208 4.29 -24.19 2.22
CA PHE A 208 4.09 -23.60 0.90
C PHE A 208 5.32 -22.82 0.45
N SER A 209 5.54 -22.84 -0.87
CA SER A 209 6.49 -21.99 -1.53
C SER A 209 5.83 -21.40 -2.79
N PHE A 210 6.00 -20.10 -3.03
CA PHE A 210 5.31 -19.39 -4.11
C PHE A 210 6.30 -18.78 -5.08
N VAL A 211 5.96 -18.86 -6.37
CA VAL A 211 6.59 -18.10 -7.42
C VAL A 211 5.56 -17.11 -7.96
N PHE A 212 5.72 -15.84 -7.64
CA PHE A 212 4.81 -14.79 -8.10
C PHE A 212 5.10 -14.40 -9.55
N GLN A 213 4.06 -14.01 -10.28
CA GLN A 213 4.21 -13.50 -11.64
C GLN A 213 4.98 -12.17 -11.68
N SER A 214 4.76 -11.32 -10.69
CA SER A 214 5.50 -10.08 -10.46
C SER A 214 6.31 -10.23 -9.19
N VAL A 215 7.63 -10.27 -9.35
CA VAL A 215 8.56 -10.41 -8.23
C VAL A 215 8.97 -9.04 -7.76
N TYR A 216 8.88 -8.82 -6.46
CA TYR A 216 9.44 -7.66 -5.79
C TYR A 216 10.88 -7.97 -5.36
N LEU A 217 11.79 -7.06 -5.67
CA LEU A 217 13.18 -7.14 -5.24
C LEU A 217 13.44 -6.00 -4.26
N PHE A 218 13.94 -6.35 -3.10
CA PHE A 218 14.34 -5.38 -2.10
C PHE A 218 15.61 -4.66 -2.54
N GLU A 219 15.73 -3.38 -2.19
CA GLU A 219 16.92 -2.58 -2.47
C GLU A 219 18.08 -3.04 -1.56
N ASP A 220 18.71 -4.14 -1.95
CA ASP A 220 19.79 -4.81 -1.23
C ASP A 220 20.63 -5.64 -2.22
N THR A 221 21.65 -6.35 -1.72
CA THR A 221 22.45 -7.25 -2.52
C THR A 221 21.64 -8.45 -3.03
N ILE A 222 22.13 -9.07 -4.10
CA ILE A 222 21.57 -10.33 -4.60
C ILE A 222 21.60 -11.40 -3.51
N ALA A 223 22.74 -11.52 -2.79
CA ALA A 223 22.85 -12.47 -1.68
C ALA A 223 21.77 -12.27 -0.61
N ASN A 224 21.49 -11.03 -0.21
CA ASN A 224 20.51 -10.73 0.82
C ASN A 224 19.07 -10.96 0.32
N ASN A 225 18.78 -10.64 -0.94
CA ASN A 225 17.50 -10.99 -1.55
C ASN A 225 17.27 -12.51 -1.57
N ILE A 226 18.29 -13.32 -1.80
CA ILE A 226 18.20 -14.79 -1.72
C ILE A 226 18.00 -15.23 -0.26
N ARG A 227 18.72 -14.63 0.70
CA ARG A 227 18.59 -14.91 2.14
C ARG A 227 17.26 -14.50 2.73
N PHE A 228 16.48 -13.67 2.05
CA PHE A 228 15.21 -13.18 2.58
C PHE A 228 14.31 -14.29 3.11
N GLY A 229 14.34 -15.44 2.46
CA GLY A 229 13.57 -16.58 2.89
C GLY A 229 14.18 -17.43 4.01
N LYS A 230 15.50 -17.33 4.24
CA LYS A 230 16.23 -17.99 5.32
C LYS A 230 17.35 -17.05 5.75
N PRO A 231 17.06 -16.07 6.66
CA PRO A 231 18.04 -15.06 7.08
C PRO A 231 19.37 -15.64 7.59
N GLU A 232 19.31 -16.81 8.22
CA GLU A 232 20.47 -17.52 8.78
C GLU A 232 21.24 -18.36 7.74
N ALA A 233 20.89 -18.27 6.44
CA ALA A 233 21.54 -19.07 5.40
C ALA A 233 23.01 -18.67 5.24
N SER A 234 23.90 -19.67 5.19
CA SER A 234 25.30 -19.45 4.89
C SER A 234 25.51 -19.01 3.42
N GLN A 235 26.69 -18.51 3.11
CA GLN A 235 26.99 -18.12 1.72
C GLN A 235 26.99 -19.33 0.78
N GLU A 236 27.41 -20.49 1.26
CA GLU A 236 27.38 -21.76 0.51
C GLU A 236 25.96 -22.19 0.19
N GLU A 237 25.03 -22.07 1.16
CA GLU A 237 23.61 -22.37 0.96
C GLU A 237 22.98 -21.40 -0.07
N VAL A 238 23.35 -20.12 -0.04
CA VAL A 238 22.92 -19.12 -1.03
C VAL A 238 23.40 -19.51 -2.44
N ILE A 239 24.68 -19.90 -2.58
CA ILE A 239 25.26 -20.34 -3.86
C ILE A 239 24.59 -21.61 -4.35
N GLU A 240 24.34 -22.58 -3.45
CA GLU A 240 23.66 -23.83 -3.80
C GLU A 240 22.21 -23.58 -4.29
N ALA A 241 21.48 -22.70 -3.61
CA ALA A 241 20.17 -22.25 -4.05
C ALA A 241 20.23 -21.61 -5.45
N ALA A 242 21.20 -20.74 -5.68
CA ALA A 242 21.45 -20.10 -6.98
C ALA A 242 21.73 -21.11 -8.09
N LYS A 243 22.52 -22.14 -7.82
CA LYS A 243 22.79 -23.24 -8.77
C LYS A 243 21.54 -24.04 -9.08
N LYS A 244 20.75 -24.40 -8.07
CA LYS A 244 19.48 -25.12 -8.24
C LYS A 244 18.47 -24.33 -9.11
N ALA A 245 18.49 -23.02 -9.00
CA ALA A 245 17.63 -22.13 -9.80
C ALA A 245 18.24 -21.74 -11.16
N ALA A 246 19.40 -22.32 -11.53
CA ALA A 246 20.11 -22.09 -12.78
C ALA A 246 20.46 -20.60 -13.05
N CYS A 247 20.76 -19.80 -12.00
CA CYS A 247 21.16 -18.40 -12.17
C CYS A 247 22.53 -18.06 -11.57
N HIS A 248 23.24 -19.05 -11.01
CA HIS A 248 24.57 -18.87 -10.47
C HIS A 248 25.51 -18.24 -11.49
N ASP A 249 25.59 -18.77 -12.71
CA ASP A 249 26.47 -18.29 -13.76
C ASP A 249 26.14 -16.86 -14.19
N PHE A 250 24.83 -16.54 -14.23
CA PHE A 250 24.39 -15.18 -14.50
C PHE A 250 24.85 -14.22 -13.39
N ILE A 251 24.71 -14.60 -12.13
CA ILE A 251 25.16 -13.78 -10.99
C ILE A 251 26.67 -13.52 -11.08
N LEU A 252 27.45 -14.55 -11.37
CA LEU A 252 28.89 -14.43 -11.53
C LEU A 252 29.33 -13.58 -12.74
N SER A 253 28.48 -13.41 -13.74
CA SER A 253 28.74 -12.54 -14.87
C SER A 253 28.59 -11.04 -14.55
N LEU A 254 28.03 -10.69 -13.38
CA LEU A 254 27.89 -9.32 -12.92
C LEU A 254 29.20 -8.84 -12.28
N PRO A 255 29.52 -7.53 -12.36
CA PRO A 255 30.79 -6.99 -11.84
C PRO A 255 31.05 -7.33 -10.36
N ASP A 256 30.01 -7.23 -9.52
CA ASP A 256 30.09 -7.46 -8.08
C ASP A 256 29.49 -8.83 -7.68
N GLY A 257 29.15 -9.68 -8.65
CA GLY A 257 28.59 -11.01 -8.39
C GLY A 257 27.40 -10.97 -7.41
N TYR A 258 27.48 -11.74 -6.33
CA TYR A 258 26.45 -11.82 -5.30
C TYR A 258 26.28 -10.53 -4.49
N ASP A 259 27.26 -9.64 -4.46
CA ASP A 259 27.23 -8.35 -3.76
C ASP A 259 26.64 -7.23 -4.62
N THR A 260 26.23 -7.55 -5.86
CA THR A 260 25.55 -6.60 -6.74
C THR A 260 24.27 -6.12 -6.07
N LYS A 261 24.14 -4.79 -5.89
CA LYS A 261 22.93 -4.16 -5.36
C LYS A 261 21.86 -4.09 -6.44
N ILE A 262 20.66 -4.48 -6.07
CA ILE A 262 19.47 -4.54 -6.92
C ILE A 262 18.29 -3.86 -6.23
N GLY A 263 17.28 -3.46 -7.01
CA GLY A 263 16.07 -2.83 -6.52
C GLY A 263 15.13 -2.49 -7.68
N GLU A 264 13.94 -2.00 -7.39
CA GLU A 264 12.92 -1.68 -8.42
C GLU A 264 13.42 -0.68 -9.48
N GLN A 265 14.32 0.22 -9.12
CA GLN A 265 14.79 1.29 -10.02
C GLN A 265 15.79 0.81 -11.08
N HIS A 266 16.36 -0.36 -10.94
CA HIS A 266 17.47 -0.82 -11.79
C HIS A 266 17.05 -1.60 -13.04
N GLY A 267 15.77 -1.73 -13.35
CA GLY A 267 15.24 -2.19 -14.64
C GLY A 267 15.76 -3.57 -15.16
N TRP A 268 16.29 -4.40 -14.28
CA TRP A 268 16.95 -5.65 -14.62
C TRP A 268 15.97 -6.74 -15.05
N ARG A 269 15.68 -6.80 -16.35
CA ARG A 269 14.84 -7.85 -16.94
C ARG A 269 15.39 -9.28 -16.70
N GLY A 270 16.70 -9.43 -16.41
CA GLY A 270 17.36 -10.72 -16.09
C GLY A 270 16.98 -11.29 -14.73
N LEU A 271 16.56 -10.47 -13.78
CA LEU A 271 16.20 -10.85 -12.43
C LEU A 271 14.84 -11.54 -12.27
N ARG A 272 14.05 -11.66 -13.35
CA ARG A 272 12.89 -12.56 -13.38
C ARG A 272 13.24 -14.01 -13.00
N ILE A 273 14.48 -14.40 -13.17
CA ILE A 273 15.00 -15.71 -12.78
C ILE A 273 15.16 -15.81 -11.25
N MET A 274 15.37 -14.69 -10.56
CA MET A 274 15.41 -14.67 -9.09
C MET A 274 14.06 -14.94 -8.42
N ALA A 275 12.96 -14.78 -9.12
CA ALA A 275 11.65 -15.25 -8.65
C ALA A 275 11.64 -16.74 -8.33
N LEU A 276 12.46 -17.50 -9.03
CA LEU A 276 12.67 -18.93 -8.74
C LEU A 276 13.38 -19.17 -7.41
N PHE A 277 14.07 -18.15 -6.84
CA PHE A 277 14.79 -18.29 -5.57
C PHE A 277 13.91 -18.25 -4.35
N HIS A 278 12.88 -17.43 -4.34
CA HIS A 278 11.90 -17.44 -3.26
C HIS A 278 11.21 -18.80 -3.14
N SER A 279 11.11 -19.52 -4.27
CA SER A 279 10.49 -20.84 -4.30
C SER A 279 11.44 -21.99 -3.88
N SER A 280 12.75 -21.76 -3.84
CA SER A 280 13.74 -22.78 -3.45
C SER A 280 14.00 -22.81 -1.96
N GLN A 281 13.11 -22.28 -1.13
CA GLN A 281 13.18 -22.46 0.32
C GLN A 281 12.95 -23.92 0.67
N TYR A 282 14.03 -24.67 0.64
CA TYR A 282 14.12 -25.98 1.23
C TYR A 282 14.00 -25.88 2.76
N ARG A 283 12.77 -25.87 3.25
CA ARG A 283 12.50 -26.49 4.55
C ARG A 283 11.82 -27.81 4.24
N HIS A 284 12.49 -28.92 4.51
CA HIS A 284 11.95 -30.29 4.51
C HIS A 284 11.68 -30.99 3.17
N GLY A 285 12.39 -30.68 2.09
CA GLY A 285 12.42 -31.56 0.89
C GLY A 285 11.12 -31.65 0.08
N LYS A 286 10.14 -30.80 0.32
CA LYS A 286 8.87 -30.77 -0.40
C LYS A 286 8.78 -29.50 -1.24
N LEU A 287 8.78 -29.64 -2.55
CA LEU A 287 8.67 -28.54 -3.50
C LEU A 287 7.27 -28.57 -4.12
N TYR A 288 6.49 -27.53 -3.89
CA TYR A 288 5.31 -27.21 -4.69
C TYR A 288 5.70 -26.18 -5.72
N ARG A 289 5.97 -26.65 -6.96
CA ARG A 289 6.29 -25.78 -8.07
C ARG A 289 5.01 -25.51 -8.87
N PHE A 290 4.54 -24.28 -8.82
CA PHE A 290 3.52 -23.81 -9.76
C PHE A 290 4.22 -23.28 -11.01
N ASP A 291 4.43 -24.15 -11.99
CA ASP A 291 4.98 -23.76 -13.28
C ASP A 291 3.89 -23.05 -14.12
N TRP A 292 4.16 -21.80 -14.47
CA TRP A 292 3.35 -21.06 -15.43
C TRP A 292 3.93 -21.24 -16.82
N PRO A 293 3.18 -21.75 -17.82
CA PRO A 293 3.68 -21.83 -19.18
C PRO A 293 3.79 -20.41 -19.75
N TYR A 294 5.01 -19.95 -19.99
CA TYR A 294 5.25 -18.80 -20.85
C TYR A 294 5.05 -19.23 -22.30
N PRO A 295 4.26 -18.49 -23.10
CA PRO A 295 4.41 -18.56 -24.54
C PRO A 295 5.76 -17.91 -24.87
N SER A 296 6.66 -18.70 -25.46
CA SER A 296 7.88 -18.19 -26.08
C SER A 296 7.49 -17.15 -27.13
N GLN A 297 7.76 -15.87 -26.87
CA GLN A 297 7.75 -14.89 -27.94
C GLN A 297 8.99 -15.15 -28.81
N ARG A 298 8.74 -15.61 -30.02
CA ARG A 298 9.65 -15.44 -31.16
C ARG A 298 9.55 -14.02 -31.66
#